data_d75ebfadb36aa448b802518659e0c97a
#
_entry.id   d75ebfadb36aa448b802518659e0c97a
#
_cell.length_a   1.000
_cell.length_b   1.000
_cell.length_c   1.000
_cell.angle_alpha   90.00
_cell.angle_beta   90.00
_cell.angle_gamma   90.00
#
_symmetry.space_group_name_H-M   'P 1'
#
loop_
_entity.id
_entity.type
_entity.pdbx_description
1 polymer ?
#
loop_
_entity_poly.entity_id
_entity_poly.type
_entity_poly.pdbx_seq_one_letter_code
_entity_poly.pdbx_strand_id
1 'polypeptide(L)'
;MRRPQVAGLREAIEVMQQEAAASHTPTEGDRLFHTRIAEACENSVLLRVVSELFDERHNPLFEQLGSHFETAHSWADAIEEHRAVVDAIAHQSPQGAREAMARHLANSHDRFMAGWQAESETPARPAVRKRKVTR
;
A
#
# COMPACT_ATOMS: atom_id res chain seq x y z
N MET A 1 -19.22 -12.89 -2.19
CA MET A 1 -19.32 -11.44 -1.94
C MET A 1 -20.49 -10.87 -2.74
N ARG A 2 -21.28 -10.00 -2.13
CA ARG A 2 -22.48 -9.40 -2.73
C ARG A 2 -22.09 -8.26 -3.68
N ARG A 3 -22.96 -7.95 -4.65
CA ARG A 3 -22.73 -6.83 -5.61
C ARG A 3 -22.39 -5.48 -4.95
N PRO A 4 -23.07 -5.04 -3.87
CA PRO A 4 -22.70 -3.81 -3.18
C PRO A 4 -21.29 -3.82 -2.57
N GLN A 5 -20.83 -4.97 -2.12
CA GLN A 5 -19.47 -5.11 -1.58
C GLN A 5 -18.43 -4.99 -2.69
N VAL A 6 -18.65 -5.58 -3.85
CA VAL A 6 -17.79 -5.42 -5.04
C VAL A 6 -17.74 -3.95 -5.48
N ALA A 7 -18.89 -3.27 -5.51
CA ALA A 7 -18.95 -1.84 -5.83
C ALA A 7 -18.13 -1.02 -4.83
N GLY A 8 -18.19 -1.34 -3.54
CA GLY A 8 -17.38 -0.70 -2.50
C GLY A 8 -15.87 -0.90 -2.69
N LEU A 9 -15.44 -2.04 -3.20
CA LEU A 9 -14.02 -2.27 -3.53
C LEU A 9 -13.58 -1.44 -4.73
N ARG A 10 -14.42 -1.31 -5.75
CA ARG A 10 -14.14 -0.44 -6.91
C ARG A 10 -14.04 1.02 -6.51
N GLU A 11 -14.93 1.47 -5.63
CA GLU A 11 -14.87 2.82 -5.07
C GLU A 11 -13.55 3.08 -4.33
N ALA A 12 -13.06 2.11 -3.56
CA ALA A 12 -11.76 2.22 -2.89
C ALA A 12 -10.60 2.41 -3.89
N ILE A 13 -10.65 1.70 -5.02
CA ILE A 13 -9.67 1.88 -6.11
C ILE A 13 -9.79 3.27 -6.73
N GLU A 14 -11.00 3.78 -6.93
CA GLU A 14 -11.22 5.15 -7.43
C GLU A 14 -10.63 6.19 -6.47
N VAL A 15 -10.78 6.01 -5.16
CA VAL A 15 -10.15 6.88 -4.15
C VAL A 15 -8.63 6.85 -4.29
N MET A 16 -8.01 5.67 -4.45
CA MET A 16 -6.57 5.57 -4.68
C MET A 16 -6.13 6.32 -5.93
N GLN A 17 -6.89 6.22 -7.02
CA GLN A 17 -6.60 6.93 -8.26
C GLN A 17 -6.73 8.46 -8.10
N GLN A 18 -7.72 8.93 -7.37
CA GLN A 18 -7.91 10.35 -7.07
C GLN A 18 -6.77 10.90 -6.22
N GLU A 19 -6.34 10.16 -5.20
CA GLU A 19 -5.18 10.51 -4.38
C GLU A 19 -3.91 10.62 -5.24
N ALA A 20 -3.65 9.62 -6.08
CA ALA A 20 -2.50 9.61 -7.00
C ALA A 20 -2.54 10.77 -8.00
N ALA A 21 -3.71 11.07 -8.56
CA ALA A 21 -3.90 12.20 -9.49
C ALA A 21 -3.66 13.56 -8.80
N ALA A 22 -3.92 13.65 -7.50
CA ALA A 22 -3.62 14.83 -6.69
C ALA A 22 -2.17 14.86 -6.15
N SER A 23 -1.31 13.96 -6.63
CA SER A 23 0.07 13.78 -6.17
C SER A 23 0.19 13.43 -4.67
N HIS A 24 -0.84 12.80 -4.13
CA HIS A 24 -0.82 12.25 -2.79
C HIS A 24 -0.53 10.75 -2.81
N THR A 25 0.09 10.24 -1.76
CA THR A 25 0.25 8.80 -1.56
C THR A 25 -1.13 8.17 -1.32
N PRO A 26 -1.53 7.13 -2.09
CA PRO A 26 -2.88 6.54 -2.05
C PRO A 26 -3.16 5.71 -0.79
N THR A 27 -2.81 6.19 0.39
CA THR A 27 -2.91 5.45 1.66
C THR A 27 -4.33 5.28 2.17
N GLU A 28 -5.20 6.28 1.97
CA GLU A 28 -6.59 6.20 2.41
C GLU A 28 -7.39 5.19 1.57
N GLY A 29 -7.26 5.24 0.25
CA GLY A 29 -7.90 4.28 -0.65
C GLY A 29 -7.40 2.85 -0.43
N ASP A 30 -6.11 2.68 -0.20
CA ASP A 30 -5.51 1.39 0.12
C ASP A 30 -6.06 0.81 1.44
N ARG A 31 -6.11 1.62 2.49
CA ARG A 31 -6.74 1.25 3.75
C ARG A 31 -8.20 0.84 3.56
N LEU A 32 -8.95 1.66 2.86
CA LEU A 32 -10.37 1.40 2.58
C LEU A 32 -10.57 0.08 1.83
N PHE A 33 -9.74 -0.21 0.85
CA PHE A 33 -9.79 -1.44 0.08
C PHE A 33 -9.60 -2.68 0.97
N HIS A 34 -8.51 -2.73 1.73
CA HIS A 34 -8.19 -3.88 2.57
C HIS A 34 -9.15 -4.07 3.75
N THR A 35 -9.61 -2.98 4.36
CA THR A 35 -10.61 -3.06 5.44
C THR A 35 -11.96 -3.53 4.92
N ARG A 36 -12.40 -3.11 3.74
CA ARG A 36 -13.64 -3.60 3.12
C ARG A 36 -13.58 -5.09 2.75
N ILE A 37 -12.43 -5.59 2.32
CA ILE A 37 -12.25 -7.04 2.12
C ILE A 37 -12.38 -7.79 3.45
N ALA A 38 -11.71 -7.33 4.48
CA ALA A 38 -11.76 -7.94 5.81
C ALA A 38 -13.18 -7.91 6.40
N GLU A 39 -13.90 -6.80 6.23
CA GLU A 39 -15.31 -6.65 6.63
C GLU A 39 -16.21 -7.66 5.90
N ALA A 40 -16.00 -7.85 4.62
CA ALA A 40 -16.76 -8.79 3.80
C ALA A 40 -16.54 -10.27 4.20
N CYS A 41 -15.46 -10.56 4.92
CA CYS A 41 -15.21 -11.91 5.49
C CYS A 41 -16.05 -12.21 6.71
N GLU A 42 -16.82 -11.24 7.24
CA GLU A 42 -17.68 -11.40 8.42
C GLU A 42 -16.92 -11.92 9.67
N ASN A 43 -15.64 -11.60 9.75
CA ASN A 43 -14.77 -11.96 10.87
C ASN A 43 -14.27 -10.68 11.56
N SER A 44 -14.86 -10.35 12.71
CA SER A 44 -14.55 -9.12 13.44
C SER A 44 -13.11 -9.05 13.95
N VAL A 45 -12.50 -10.19 14.24
CA VAL A 45 -11.08 -10.25 14.66
C VAL A 45 -10.17 -9.92 13.48
N LEU A 46 -10.44 -10.48 12.32
CA LEU A 46 -9.69 -10.16 11.10
C LEU A 46 -9.80 -8.67 10.74
N LEU A 47 -11.02 -8.12 10.77
CA LEU A 47 -11.27 -6.71 10.51
C LEU A 47 -10.47 -5.82 11.47
N ARG A 48 -10.47 -6.13 12.76
CA ARG A 48 -9.70 -5.39 13.76
C ARG A 48 -8.20 -5.44 13.48
N VAL A 49 -7.65 -6.62 13.26
CA VAL A 49 -6.20 -6.79 12.98
C VAL A 49 -5.79 -6.04 11.73
N VAL A 50 -6.53 -6.16 10.64
CA VAL A 50 -6.25 -5.44 9.39
C VAL A 50 -6.34 -3.93 9.60
N SER A 51 -7.37 -3.45 10.27
CA SER A 51 -7.53 -2.01 10.55
C SER A 51 -6.38 -1.45 11.40
N GLU A 52 -5.97 -2.17 12.45
CA GLU A 52 -4.84 -1.77 13.30
C GLU A 52 -3.53 -1.71 12.52
N LEU A 53 -3.26 -2.70 11.64
CA LEU A 53 -2.06 -2.72 10.80
C LEU A 53 -2.00 -1.52 9.85
N PHE A 54 -3.13 -1.15 9.24
CA PHE A 54 -3.18 0.02 8.36
C PHE A 54 -3.12 1.34 9.12
N ASP A 55 -3.66 1.40 10.34
CA ASP A 55 -3.59 2.60 11.19
C ASP A 55 -2.15 2.89 11.66
N GLU A 56 -1.28 1.87 11.79
CA GLU A 56 0.14 2.04 12.07
C GLU A 56 0.89 2.84 10.99
N ARG A 57 0.36 2.97 9.77
CA ARG A 57 0.93 3.83 8.73
C ARG A 57 0.95 5.31 9.11
N HIS A 58 0.08 5.74 10.04
CA HIS A 58 0.08 7.10 10.59
C HIS A 58 1.10 7.29 11.72
N ASN A 59 1.81 6.23 12.12
CA ASN A 59 2.94 6.35 13.01
C ASN A 59 4.08 7.12 12.30
N PRO A 60 4.65 8.18 12.92
CA PRO A 60 5.69 9.01 12.28
C PRO A 60 6.89 8.23 11.76
N LEU A 61 7.30 7.16 12.47
CA LEU A 61 8.38 6.30 12.01
C LEU A 61 8.02 5.56 10.74
N PHE A 62 6.80 5.05 10.65
CA PHE A 62 6.33 4.31 9.47
C PHE A 62 6.15 5.25 8.27
N GLU A 63 5.62 6.44 8.47
CA GLU A 63 5.51 7.47 7.42
C GLU A 63 6.89 7.85 6.87
N GLN A 64 7.88 8.01 7.74
CA GLN A 64 9.24 8.32 7.35
C GLN A 64 9.88 7.20 6.52
N LEU A 65 9.66 5.94 6.89
CA LEU A 65 10.13 4.79 6.11
C LEU A 65 9.40 4.70 4.76
N GLY A 66 8.07 4.86 4.74
CA GLY A 66 7.26 4.79 3.52
C GLY A 66 7.66 5.85 2.50
N SER A 67 7.97 7.08 2.92
CA SER A 67 8.40 8.16 2.03
C SER A 67 9.69 7.84 1.25
N HIS A 68 10.53 6.93 1.75
CA HIS A 68 11.74 6.48 1.08
C HIS A 68 11.51 5.37 0.05
N PHE A 69 10.49 4.52 0.24
CA PHE A 69 10.30 3.29 -0.53
C PHE A 69 9.07 3.31 -1.44
N GLU A 70 8.11 4.18 -1.16
CA GLU A 70 6.88 4.30 -1.94
C GLU A 70 7.04 5.36 -3.04
N THR A 71 6.90 4.94 -4.28
CA THR A 71 6.98 5.81 -5.47
C THR A 71 5.65 5.82 -6.22
N ALA A 72 5.43 6.82 -7.09
CA ALA A 72 4.25 6.85 -7.96
C ALA A 72 4.15 5.59 -8.83
N HIS A 73 5.27 5.04 -9.30
CA HIS A 73 5.29 3.82 -10.08
C HIS A 73 4.89 2.59 -9.25
N SER A 74 5.41 2.43 -8.03
CA SER A 74 5.05 1.32 -7.14
C SER A 74 3.56 1.35 -6.76
N TRP A 75 2.96 2.53 -6.61
CA TRP A 75 1.55 2.69 -6.37
C TRP A 75 0.69 2.40 -7.59
N ALA A 76 1.14 2.74 -8.80
CA ALA A 76 0.46 2.37 -10.03
C ALA A 76 0.37 0.84 -10.18
N ASP A 77 1.44 0.12 -9.90
CA ASP A 77 1.46 -1.33 -9.88
C ASP A 77 0.52 -1.90 -8.81
N ALA A 78 0.52 -1.35 -7.61
CA ALA A 78 -0.37 -1.76 -6.53
C ALA A 78 -1.86 -1.59 -6.92
N ILE A 79 -2.22 -0.48 -7.55
CA ILE A 79 -3.59 -0.24 -8.03
C ILE A 79 -4.02 -1.33 -9.03
N GLU A 80 -3.16 -1.69 -9.97
CA GLU A 80 -3.46 -2.77 -10.92
C GLU A 80 -3.60 -4.14 -10.23
N GLU A 81 -2.78 -4.41 -9.22
CA GLU A 81 -2.91 -5.62 -8.40
C GLU A 81 -4.23 -5.65 -7.63
N HIS A 82 -4.68 -4.52 -7.08
CA HIS A 82 -6.00 -4.40 -6.45
C HIS A 82 -7.14 -4.68 -7.45
N ARG A 83 -7.03 -4.19 -8.68
CA ARG A 83 -8.01 -4.48 -9.75
C ARG A 83 -8.11 -5.97 -10.02
N ALA A 84 -6.98 -6.68 -10.11
CA ALA A 84 -6.98 -8.11 -10.32
C ALA A 84 -7.71 -8.88 -9.21
N VAL A 85 -7.57 -8.44 -7.95
CA VAL A 85 -8.33 -9.01 -6.82
C VAL A 85 -9.84 -8.78 -7.01
N VAL A 86 -10.24 -7.56 -7.31
CA VAL A 86 -11.66 -7.21 -7.50
C VAL A 86 -12.26 -7.99 -8.66
N ASP A 87 -11.56 -8.11 -9.77
CA ASP A 87 -12.02 -8.85 -10.94
C ASP A 87 -12.24 -10.32 -10.63
N ALA A 88 -11.33 -10.96 -9.90
CA ALA A 88 -11.50 -12.34 -9.47
C ALA A 88 -12.70 -12.52 -8.54
N ILE A 89 -12.92 -11.58 -7.62
CA ILE A 89 -14.10 -11.58 -6.74
C ILE A 89 -15.39 -11.38 -7.55
N ALA A 90 -15.41 -10.43 -8.48
CA ALA A 90 -16.57 -10.14 -9.33
C ALA A 90 -16.95 -11.32 -10.21
N HIS A 91 -15.98 -12.11 -10.67
CA HIS A 91 -16.16 -13.35 -11.41
C HIS A 91 -16.44 -14.57 -10.52
N GLN A 92 -16.62 -14.37 -9.22
CA GLN A 92 -16.90 -15.43 -8.25
C GLN A 92 -15.84 -16.56 -8.27
N SER A 93 -14.58 -16.19 -8.41
CA SER A 93 -13.43 -17.10 -8.39
C SER A 93 -12.68 -17.00 -7.05
N PRO A 94 -13.02 -17.83 -6.04
CA PRO A 94 -12.31 -17.81 -4.75
C PRO A 94 -10.82 -18.12 -4.89
N GLN A 95 -10.48 -19.07 -5.75
CA GLN A 95 -9.10 -19.43 -6.06
C GLN A 95 -8.35 -18.25 -6.69
N GLY A 96 -8.95 -17.62 -7.71
CA GLY A 96 -8.36 -16.45 -8.38
C GLY A 96 -8.18 -15.27 -7.43
N ALA A 97 -9.15 -15.00 -6.56
CA ALA A 97 -9.07 -13.94 -5.57
C ALA A 97 -7.93 -14.18 -4.56
N ARG A 98 -7.79 -15.41 -4.07
CA ARG A 98 -6.70 -15.83 -3.19
C ARG A 98 -5.33 -15.63 -3.85
N GLU A 99 -5.19 -16.09 -5.08
CA GLU A 99 -3.93 -15.99 -5.83
C GLU A 99 -3.57 -14.53 -6.13
N ALA A 100 -4.55 -13.72 -6.53
CA ALA A 100 -4.35 -12.29 -6.79
C ALA A 100 -3.93 -11.53 -5.52
N MET A 101 -4.58 -11.78 -4.38
CA MET A 101 -4.20 -11.15 -3.12
C MET A 101 -2.83 -11.62 -2.64
N ALA A 102 -2.53 -12.92 -2.71
CA ALA A 102 -1.22 -13.45 -2.34
C ALA A 102 -0.10 -12.83 -3.18
N ARG A 103 -0.32 -12.68 -4.48
CA ARG A 103 0.62 -12.01 -5.40
C ARG A 103 0.80 -10.54 -5.05
N HIS A 104 -0.30 -9.82 -4.79
CA HIS A 104 -0.26 -8.42 -4.37
C HIS A 104 0.58 -8.23 -3.11
N LEU A 105 0.34 -9.02 -2.07
CA LEU A 105 1.08 -8.92 -0.81
C LEU A 105 2.56 -9.29 -0.99
N ALA A 106 2.88 -10.31 -1.78
CA ALA A 106 4.25 -10.68 -2.11
C ALA A 106 4.98 -9.58 -2.88
N ASN A 107 4.33 -9.00 -3.88
CA ASN A 107 4.90 -7.89 -4.66
C ASN A 107 5.13 -6.65 -3.80
N SER A 108 4.21 -6.32 -2.91
CA SER A 108 4.36 -5.21 -1.97
C SER A 108 5.54 -5.40 -1.04
N HIS A 109 5.71 -6.61 -0.51
CA HIS A 109 6.87 -6.97 0.31
C HIS A 109 8.18 -6.84 -0.48
N ASP A 110 8.23 -7.34 -1.70
CA ASP A 110 9.42 -7.30 -2.54
C ASP A 110 9.81 -5.87 -2.92
N ARG A 111 8.84 -5.01 -3.23
CA ARG A 111 9.08 -3.58 -3.48
C ARG A 111 9.66 -2.88 -2.26
N PHE A 112 9.12 -3.14 -1.07
CA PHE A 112 9.63 -2.60 0.18
C PHE A 112 11.07 -3.06 0.45
N MET A 113 11.35 -4.35 0.32
CA MET A 113 12.68 -4.92 0.54
C MET A 113 13.72 -4.41 -0.47
N ALA A 114 13.34 -4.25 -1.73
CA ALA A 114 14.22 -3.67 -2.75
C ALA A 114 14.59 -2.21 -2.42
N GLY A 115 13.64 -1.41 -1.97
CA GLY A 115 13.88 -0.04 -1.51
C GLY A 115 14.79 0.01 -0.28
N TRP A 116 14.59 -0.87 0.67
CA TRP A 116 15.44 -0.99 1.85
C TRP A 116 16.88 -1.34 1.50
N GLN A 117 17.11 -2.31 0.61
CA GLN A 117 18.43 -2.71 0.16
C GLN A 117 19.15 -1.57 -0.58
N ALA A 118 18.47 -0.88 -1.48
CA ALA A 118 19.03 0.24 -2.23
C ALA A 118 19.50 1.38 -1.30
N GLU A 119 18.77 1.67 -0.22
CA GLU A 119 19.16 2.69 0.74
C GLU A 119 20.34 2.28 1.61
N SER A 120 20.40 1.01 2.04
CA SER A 120 21.53 0.50 2.82
C SER A 120 22.84 0.42 2.02
N GLU A 121 22.78 0.35 0.69
CA GLU A 121 23.94 0.34 -0.21
C GLU A 121 24.41 1.76 -0.58
N THR A 122 23.63 2.80 -0.31
CA THR A 122 24.02 4.19 -0.58
C THR A 122 24.99 4.68 0.50
N PRO A 123 26.26 4.99 0.17
CA PRO A 123 27.21 5.48 1.17
C PRO A 123 26.74 6.79 1.77
N ALA A 124 26.84 6.91 3.09
CA ALA A 124 26.49 8.13 3.81
C ALA A 124 27.21 9.34 3.18
N ARG A 125 26.45 10.36 2.75
CA ARG A 125 27.04 11.61 2.23
C ARG A 125 28.04 12.13 3.27
N PRO A 126 29.30 12.38 2.90
CA PRO A 126 30.26 12.91 3.84
C PRO A 126 29.75 14.26 4.38
N ALA A 127 29.78 14.39 5.69
CA ALA A 127 29.41 15.62 6.37
C ALA A 127 30.22 16.79 5.81
N VAL A 128 29.54 17.80 5.28
CA VAL A 128 30.18 19.02 4.81
C VAL A 128 30.86 19.69 6.00
N ARG A 129 32.18 19.57 6.05
CA ARG A 129 33.03 20.22 7.05
C ARG A 129 32.88 21.73 6.87
N LYS A 130 32.12 22.37 7.75
CA LYS A 130 32.07 23.84 7.79
C LYS A 130 33.49 24.34 8.05
N ARG A 131 34.11 24.96 7.02
CA ARG A 131 35.37 25.70 7.17
C ARG A 131 35.12 26.83 8.17
N LYS A 132 35.76 26.77 9.31
CA LYS A 132 35.88 27.94 10.19
C LYS A 132 36.67 28.99 9.43
N VAL A 133 36.00 30.09 9.10
CA VAL A 133 36.68 31.32 8.66
C VAL A 133 37.19 31.98 9.94
N THR A 134 38.48 31.89 10.19
CA THR A 134 39.18 32.71 11.22
C THR A 134 39.44 34.07 10.59
N ARG A 135 38.93 35.10 11.21
CA ARG A 135 39.35 36.48 11.02
C ARG A 135 40.65 36.75 11.75
#